data_5f5c481236596f835444b61092fc6e12
#
_entry.id   5f5c481236596f835444b61092fc6e12
#
_cell.length_a   1.000
_cell.length_b   1.000
_cell.length_c   1.000
_cell.angle_alpha   90.00
_cell.angle_beta   90.00
_cell.angle_gamma   90.00
#
_symmetry.space_group_name_H-M   'P 1'
#
loop_
_entity.id
_entity.type
_entity.pdbx_description
1 polymer ?
#
loop_
_entity_poly.entity_id
_entity_poly.type
_entity_poly.pdbx_seq_one_letter_code
_entity_poly.pdbx_strand_id
1 'polypeptide(L)' 'MQVILLDKIVHLGNVGDQVNVKSGFARNFLIPQGKAVMATKANIEHFEARRAELEAAA' A
#
# COMPACT_ATOMS: atom_id res chain seq x y z
N MET A 1 11.00 4.88 3.98
CA MET A 1 10.52 4.16 2.79
C MET A 1 9.04 4.39 2.63
N GLN A 2 8.61 4.79 1.45
CA GLN A 2 7.20 4.97 1.16
C GLN A 2 6.59 3.71 0.58
N VAL A 3 5.40 3.38 1.06
CA VAL A 3 4.63 2.22 0.59
C VAL A 3 3.19 2.62 0.32
N ILE A 4 2.53 1.85 -0.53
CA ILE A 4 1.10 2.02 -0.80
C ILE A 4 0.38 0.88 -0.10
N LEU A 5 -0.59 1.24 0.74
CA LEU A 5 -1.34 0.25 1.50
C LEU A 5 -2.35 -0.46 0.61
N LEU A 6 -2.30 -1.78 0.61
CA LEU A 6 -3.25 -2.63 -0.13
C LEU A 6 -4.41 -3.07 0.76
N ASP A 7 -4.32 -2.83 2.05
CA ASP A 7 -5.34 -3.21 3.02
C ASP A 7 -5.42 -2.12 4.09
N LYS A 8 -6.55 -2.07 4.77
CA LYS A 8 -6.73 -1.12 5.86
C LYS A 8 -5.88 -1.53 7.05
N ILE A 9 -5.03 -0.63 7.52
CA ILE A 9 -4.18 -0.87 8.67
C ILE A 9 -4.45 0.24 9.69
N VAL A 10 -4.92 -0.14 10.87
CA VAL A 10 -5.43 0.78 11.88
C VAL A 10 -4.43 1.88 12.25
N HIS A 11 -3.15 1.54 12.31
CA HIS A 11 -2.12 2.49 12.73
C HIS A 11 -1.45 3.22 11.57
N LEU A 12 -1.78 2.88 10.32
CA LEU A 12 -1.09 3.47 9.17
C LEU A 12 -2.02 4.21 8.24
N GLY A 13 -3.20 3.67 7.97
CA GLY A 13 -4.13 4.32 7.06
C GLY A 13 -5.07 3.34 6.37
N ASN A 14 -5.73 3.82 5.34
CA ASN A 14 -6.70 3.04 4.58
C ASN A 14 -6.08 2.48 3.30
N VAL A 15 -6.86 1.64 2.61
CA VAL A 15 -6.47 1.12 1.30
C VAL A 15 -6.17 2.29 0.35
N GLY A 16 -5.02 2.21 -0.30
CA GLY A 16 -4.64 3.22 -1.27
C GLY A 16 -3.84 4.38 -0.72
N ASP A 17 -3.68 4.47 0.60
CA ASP A 17 -2.90 5.53 1.20
C ASP A 17 -1.41 5.27 1.01
N GLN A 18 -0.68 6.34 0.66
CA GLN A 18 0.77 6.29 0.64
C GLN A 18 1.28 6.73 2.01
N VAL A 19 2.05 5.86 2.65
CA VAL A 19 2.58 6.13 3.98
C VAL A 19 4.08 5.95 3.98
N ASN A 20 4.75 6.68 4.88
CA ASN A 20 6.18 6.56 5.06
C ASN A 20 6.43 5.72 6.31
N VAL A 21 7.08 4.58 6.14
CA VAL A 21 7.39 3.65 7.23
C VAL A 21 8.87 3.30 7.20
N LYS A 22 9.37 2.74 8.29
CA LYS A 22 10.74 2.26 8.33
C LYS A 22 10.90 1.08 7.38
N SER A 23 12.02 1.05 6.66
CA SER A 23 12.26 0.02 5.65
C SER A 23 12.23 -1.39 6.25
N GLY A 24 12.75 -1.59 7.46
CA GLY A 24 12.69 -2.88 8.13
C GLY A 24 11.26 -3.33 8.38
N PHE A 25 10.41 -2.42 8.84
CA PHE A 25 9.01 -2.73 9.09
C PHE A 25 8.28 -3.08 7.80
N ALA A 26 8.50 -2.30 6.75
CA ALA A 26 7.86 -2.55 5.47
C ALA A 26 8.27 -3.90 4.89
N ARG A 27 9.56 -4.18 4.88
CA ARG A 27 10.09 -5.42 4.30
C ARG A 27 9.75 -6.67 5.10
N ASN A 28 9.70 -6.54 6.42
CA ASN A 28 9.52 -7.70 7.30
C ASN A 28 8.06 -7.97 7.64
N PHE A 29 7.20 -6.97 7.47
CA PHE A 29 5.81 -7.09 7.88
C PHE A 29 4.84 -6.81 6.73
N LEU A 30 4.91 -5.61 6.15
CA LEU A 30 3.89 -5.19 5.18
C LEU A 30 3.98 -5.96 3.86
N ILE A 31 5.16 -6.03 3.30
CA ILE A 31 5.36 -6.64 1.98
C ILE A 31 5.19 -8.17 2.01
N PRO A 32 5.81 -8.91 2.93
CA PRO A 32 5.63 -10.35 2.97
C PRO A 32 4.19 -10.79 3.22
N GLN A 33 3.41 -9.98 3.94
CA GLN A 33 2.01 -10.28 4.20
C GLN A 33 1.06 -9.78 3.12
N GLY A 34 1.59 -9.12 2.10
CA GLY A 34 0.76 -8.60 1.03
C GLY A 34 -0.13 -7.43 1.42
N LYS A 35 0.21 -6.74 2.50
CA LYS A 35 -0.60 -5.61 2.99
C LYS A 35 -0.20 -4.29 2.37
N ALA A 36 0.96 -4.22 1.76
CA ALA A 36 1.43 -3.01 1.09
C ALA A 36 2.44 -3.36 0.02
N VAL A 37 2.66 -2.43 -0.90
CA VAL A 37 3.69 -2.55 -1.91
C VAL A 37 4.57 -1.30 -1.87
N MET A 38 5.78 -1.41 -2.40
CA MET A 38 6.67 -0.27 -2.47
C MET A 38 6.07 0.81 -3.36
N ALA A 39 6.16 2.07 -2.92
CA ALA A 39 5.62 3.21 -3.67
C ALA A 39 6.58 3.61 -4.80
N THR A 40 6.82 2.70 -5.72
CA THR A 40 7.58 3.00 -6.94
C THR A 40 6.64 3.54 -8.00
N LYS A 41 7.21 4.20 -9.01
CA LYS A 41 6.42 4.77 -10.10
C LYS A 41 5.54 3.72 -10.76
N ALA A 42 6.09 2.54 -11.04
CA ALA A 42 5.35 1.45 -11.67
C ALA A 42 4.21 0.97 -10.76
N ASN A 43 4.47 0.83 -9.46
CA ASN A 43 3.46 0.38 -8.53
C ASN A 43 2.39 1.44 -8.32
N ILE A 44 2.76 2.71 -8.32
CA ILE A 44 1.80 3.81 -8.20
C ILE A 44 0.85 3.80 -9.39
N GLU A 45 1.37 3.70 -10.60
CA GLU A 45 0.55 3.65 -11.80
C GLU A 45 -0.36 2.43 -11.82
N HIS A 46 0.17 1.28 -11.46
CA HIS A 46 -0.60 0.04 -11.39
C HIS A 46 -1.70 0.14 -10.34
N PHE A 47 -1.39 0.71 -9.21
CA PHE A 47 -2.37 0.87 -8.13
C PHE A 47 -3.47 1.85 -8.49
N GLU A 48 -3.12 2.97 -9.13
CA GLU A 48 -4.13 3.94 -9.56
C GLU A 48 -5.12 3.33 -10.55
N ALA A 49 -4.65 2.45 -11.43
CA ALA A 49 -5.52 1.76 -12.36
C ALA A 49 -6.52 0.85 -11.64
N ARG A 50 -6.13 0.29 -10.49
CA ARG A 50 -6.98 -0.61 -9.71
C ARG A 50 -7.76 0.08 -8.61
N ARG A 51 -7.42 1.33 -8.32
CA ARG A 51 -8.03 2.06 -7.21
C ARG A 51 -9.54 2.19 -7.37
N ALA A 52 -9.98 2.48 -8.57
CA ALA A 52 -11.41 2.60 -8.86
C ALA A 52 -12.15 1.29 -8.59
N GLU A 53 -11.54 0.16 -8.95
CA GLU A 53 -12.13 -1.14 -8.66
C GLU A 53 -12.21 -1.42 -7.17
N LEU A 54 -11.13 -1.10 -6.43
CA LEU A 54 -11.11 -1.32 -5.00
C LEU A 54 -12.13 -0.44 -4.28
N GLU A 55 -12.26 0.81 -4.68
CA GLU A 55 -13.24 1.72 -4.10
C GLU A 55 -14.66 1.32 -4.47
N ALA A 56 -14.88 0.86 -5.69
CA ALA A 56 -16.20 0.41 -6.13
C ALA A 56 -16.62 -0.89 -5.45
N ALA A 57 -15.65 -1.75 -5.10
CA ALA A 57 -15.93 -3.01 -4.42
C ALA A 57 -16.22 -2.81 -2.93
N ALA A 58 -15.77 -1.70 -2.38
CA ALA A 58 -16.02 -1.40 -0.99
C ALA A 58 -17.40 -0.80 -0.82
#